data_a4df0cd96101f47e40c912dab56f1550
#
_entry.id   a4df0cd96101f47e40c912dab56f1550
#
_cell.length_a   1.000
_cell.length_b   1.000
_cell.length_c   1.000
_cell.angle_alpha   90.00
_cell.angle_beta   90.00
_cell.angle_gamma   90.00
#
_symmetry.space_group_name_H-M   'P 1'
#
loop_
_entity.id
_entity.type
_entity.pdbx_description
1 polymer ?
#
loop_
_entity_poly.entity_id
_entity_poly.type
_entity_poly.pdbx_seq_one_letter_code
_entity_poly.pdbx_strand_id
1 'polypeptide(L)'
;MNIFGKNKNVQYSVLLLLTVFGHLVNAGMVAAKENCTQYTNVVLDSRLEKGQSVTIQAEVADEPDERALGLMNRKKIDKNKGMLFVYHFPSAPQFWMKNTLISLDILFSSYDGRIIKIFENVPKLTEKKVTAGDGVSFVLEINSGLVEEFEIDASWIMNFTDFFETTKPFC
;
A
#
# COMPACT_ATOMS: atom_id res chain seq x y z
N MET A 1 -55.78 49.07 -50.79
CA MET A 1 -54.91 48.54 -51.86
C MET A 1 -53.70 47.89 -51.20
N ASN A 2 -53.63 46.59 -51.29
CA ASN A 2 -52.62 45.69 -50.63
C ASN A 2 -51.22 46.06 -51.03
N ILE A 3 -50.29 45.84 -50.10
CA ILE A 3 -49.08 45.08 -50.39
C ILE A 3 -48.45 44.64 -49.04
N PHE A 4 -48.67 43.40 -48.67
CA PHE A 4 -47.89 42.69 -47.64
C PHE A 4 -46.67 42.05 -48.29
N GLY A 5 -45.48 42.56 -48.00
CA GLY A 5 -44.24 41.94 -48.35
C GLY A 5 -43.80 40.99 -47.16
N LYS A 6 -43.95 39.70 -47.34
CA LYS A 6 -43.43 38.67 -46.37
C LYS A 6 -41.91 38.54 -46.50
N ASN A 7 -41.19 39.01 -45.52
CA ASN A 7 -39.76 38.80 -45.40
C ASN A 7 -39.47 37.42 -44.82
N LYS A 8 -39.03 36.48 -45.68
CA LYS A 8 -38.81 35.06 -45.34
C LYS A 8 -37.39 34.73 -44.80
N ASN A 9 -36.60 35.73 -44.40
CA ASN A 9 -35.18 35.56 -44.17
C ASN A 9 -34.74 35.62 -42.66
N VAL A 10 -35.68 35.56 -41.70
CA VAL A 10 -35.32 35.66 -40.28
C VAL A 10 -35.38 34.30 -39.53
N GLN A 11 -35.83 33.24 -40.20
CA GLN A 11 -36.12 31.97 -39.52
C GLN A 11 -35.00 30.93 -39.56
N TYR A 12 -33.86 31.18 -40.17
CA TYR A 12 -32.76 30.20 -40.25
C TYR A 12 -31.57 30.51 -39.37
N SER A 13 -31.54 31.66 -38.68
CA SER A 13 -30.38 32.03 -37.82
C SER A 13 -30.50 31.57 -36.35
N VAL A 14 -31.64 31.11 -35.91
CA VAL A 14 -31.84 30.70 -34.50
C VAL A 14 -31.65 29.18 -34.29
N LEU A 15 -31.71 28.39 -35.39
CA LEU A 15 -31.59 26.93 -35.28
C LEU A 15 -30.15 26.40 -35.38
N LEU A 16 -29.18 27.25 -35.73
CA LEU A 16 -27.77 26.83 -35.87
C LEU A 16 -26.91 27.10 -34.64
N LEU A 17 -27.45 27.76 -33.61
CA LEU A 17 -26.73 28.10 -32.39
C LEU A 17 -26.96 27.09 -31.21
N LEU A 18 -27.84 26.10 -31.39
CA LEU A 18 -28.16 25.13 -30.37
C LEU A 18 -27.45 23.76 -30.52
N THR A 19 -26.69 23.56 -31.62
CA THR A 19 -26.01 22.26 -31.87
C THR A 19 -24.51 22.26 -31.52
N VAL A 20 -23.91 23.40 -31.15
CA VAL A 20 -22.47 23.49 -30.83
C VAL A 20 -22.23 23.44 -29.32
N PHE A 21 -23.27 23.52 -28.45
CA PHE A 21 -23.12 23.53 -27.00
C PHE A 21 -23.26 22.15 -26.35
N GLY A 22 -23.44 21.10 -27.15
CA GLY A 22 -23.72 19.75 -26.65
C GLY A 22 -22.52 18.78 -26.51
N HIS A 23 -21.28 19.19 -26.82
CA HIS A 23 -20.13 18.26 -26.89
C HIS A 23 -18.94 18.63 -26.00
N LEU A 24 -19.12 19.47 -25.01
CA LEU A 24 -18.02 19.93 -24.13
C LEU A 24 -18.25 19.59 -22.66
N VAL A 25 -18.84 18.44 -22.35
CA VAL A 25 -18.81 17.96 -20.95
C VAL A 25 -18.72 16.44 -20.97
N ASN A 26 -17.58 15.91 -21.19
CA ASN A 26 -17.13 14.67 -20.56
C ASN A 26 -15.62 14.42 -20.79
N ALA A 27 -14.79 15.42 -20.54
CA ALA A 27 -13.44 15.13 -20.13
C ALA A 27 -13.57 14.65 -18.67
N GLY A 28 -13.82 13.36 -18.49
CA GLY A 28 -13.75 12.74 -17.20
C GLY A 28 -12.39 13.11 -16.61
N MET A 29 -12.40 13.92 -15.55
CA MET A 29 -11.26 14.04 -14.66
C MET A 29 -11.00 12.65 -14.12
N VAL A 30 -10.15 11.90 -14.82
CA VAL A 30 -9.42 10.82 -14.19
C VAL A 30 -8.51 11.53 -13.18
N ALA A 31 -9.01 11.68 -11.96
CA ALA A 31 -8.16 12.09 -10.85
C ALA A 31 -6.98 11.11 -10.85
N ALA A 32 -5.80 11.61 -11.17
CA ALA A 32 -4.59 10.84 -10.95
C ALA A 32 -4.62 10.44 -9.48
N LYS A 33 -4.66 9.14 -9.20
CA LYS A 33 -4.51 8.60 -7.85
C LYS A 33 -3.10 9.00 -7.43
N GLU A 34 -2.97 10.09 -6.67
CA GLU A 34 -1.70 10.45 -6.07
C GLU A 34 -1.29 9.27 -5.19
N ASN A 35 -0.12 8.72 -5.46
CA ASN A 35 0.46 7.63 -4.66
C ASN A 35 0.90 8.20 -3.31
N CYS A 36 -0.04 8.32 -2.40
CA CYS A 36 0.28 8.65 -1.01
C CYS A 36 0.80 7.41 -0.31
N THR A 37 2.10 7.39 -0.07
CA THR A 37 2.71 6.35 0.75
C THR A 37 2.32 6.59 2.20
N GLN A 38 1.55 5.68 2.78
CA GLN A 38 1.20 5.71 4.19
C GLN A 38 2.33 5.06 5.00
N TYR A 39 2.65 5.65 6.17
CA TYR A 39 3.63 5.11 7.12
C TYR A 39 2.97 4.81 8.46
N THR A 40 3.47 3.81 9.15
CA THR A 40 3.13 3.51 10.54
C THR A 40 4.38 3.14 11.32
N ASN A 41 4.36 3.35 12.63
CA ASN A 41 5.40 2.83 13.51
C ASN A 41 4.99 1.44 13.99
N VAL A 42 5.77 0.45 13.58
CA VAL A 42 5.67 -0.93 14.08
C VAL A 42 6.62 -1.06 15.26
N VAL A 43 6.08 -1.35 16.42
CA VAL A 43 6.85 -1.60 17.64
C VAL A 43 6.90 -3.11 17.87
N LEU A 44 8.08 -3.66 17.77
CA LEU A 44 8.35 -5.05 18.14
C LEU A 44 8.77 -5.09 19.60
N ASP A 45 7.98 -5.74 20.45
CA ASP A 45 8.20 -5.83 21.90
C ASP A 45 8.48 -7.26 22.34
N SER A 46 9.55 -7.45 23.12
CA SER A 46 9.81 -8.72 23.79
C SER A 46 8.81 -8.96 24.92
N ARG A 47 8.19 -10.13 24.92
CA ARG A 47 7.29 -10.57 26.02
C ARG A 47 8.06 -11.15 27.18
N LEU A 48 9.28 -11.63 26.95
CA LEU A 48 10.11 -12.28 27.95
C LEU A 48 11.01 -11.28 28.67
N GLU A 49 11.58 -10.33 27.92
CA GLU A 49 12.49 -9.32 28.44
C GLU A 49 11.82 -7.96 28.53
N LYS A 50 11.43 -7.59 29.74
CA LYS A 50 10.70 -6.34 29.98
C LYS A 50 11.55 -5.12 29.61
N GLY A 51 11.03 -4.35 28.64
CA GLY A 51 11.68 -3.09 28.18
C GLY A 51 12.56 -3.27 26.94
N GLN A 52 12.71 -4.47 26.39
CA GLN A 52 13.35 -4.66 25.10
C GLN A 52 12.33 -4.43 23.98
N SER A 53 12.53 -3.39 23.20
CA SER A 53 11.67 -3.05 22.07
C SER A 53 12.44 -2.43 20.91
N VAL A 54 11.95 -2.63 19.70
CA VAL A 54 12.50 -2.06 18.46
C VAL A 54 11.38 -1.39 17.68
N THR A 55 11.59 -0.17 17.25
CA THR A 55 10.63 0.56 16.42
C THR A 55 11.09 0.63 14.98
N ILE A 56 10.24 0.19 14.09
CA ILE A 56 10.42 0.24 12.63
C ILE A 56 9.38 1.19 12.04
N GLN A 57 9.81 2.23 11.35
CA GLN A 57 8.93 3.04 10.52
C GLN A 57 8.66 2.30 9.23
N ALA A 58 7.48 1.74 9.09
CA ALA A 58 7.11 0.92 7.94
C ALA A 58 6.19 1.68 6.97
N GLU A 59 6.47 1.55 5.68
CA GLU A 59 5.49 1.88 4.64
C GLU A 59 4.36 0.85 4.69
N VAL A 60 3.13 1.30 4.58
CA VAL A 60 1.96 0.41 4.61
C VAL A 60 1.60 -0.02 3.20
N ALA A 61 1.45 -1.33 2.99
CA ALA A 61 0.95 -1.95 1.78
C ALA A 61 -0.36 -2.69 2.11
N ASP A 62 -1.49 -1.99 2.03
CA ASP A 62 -2.82 -2.52 2.34
C ASP A 62 -3.69 -2.71 1.08
N GLU A 63 -3.27 -2.19 -0.07
CA GLU A 63 -3.92 -2.41 -1.36
C GLU A 63 -3.24 -3.55 -2.15
N PRO A 64 -3.97 -4.25 -3.04
CA PRO A 64 -3.41 -5.36 -3.82
C PRO A 64 -2.17 -4.99 -4.63
N ASP A 65 -2.18 -3.82 -5.28
CA ASP A 65 -1.07 -3.36 -6.12
C ASP A 65 0.17 -3.01 -5.29
N GLU A 66 -0.03 -2.42 -4.11
CA GLU A 66 1.05 -2.12 -3.17
C GLU A 66 1.69 -3.40 -2.64
N ARG A 67 0.85 -4.37 -2.24
CA ARG A 67 1.36 -5.68 -1.81
C ARG A 67 2.07 -6.44 -2.92
N ALA A 68 1.63 -6.29 -4.18
CA ALA A 68 2.29 -6.92 -5.32
C ALA A 68 3.65 -6.27 -5.65
N LEU A 69 3.76 -4.96 -5.44
CA LEU A 69 5.00 -4.21 -5.67
C LEU A 69 6.01 -4.43 -4.54
N GLY A 70 5.58 -4.32 -3.29
CA GLY A 70 6.46 -4.46 -2.12
C GLY A 70 7.73 -3.59 -2.22
N LEU A 71 8.85 -4.15 -1.81
CA LEU A 71 10.18 -3.51 -1.85
C LEU A 71 10.94 -3.73 -3.17
N MET A 72 10.24 -4.14 -4.25
CA MET A 72 10.89 -4.35 -5.55
C MET A 72 11.61 -3.10 -6.05
N ASN A 73 12.72 -3.31 -6.76
CA ASN A 73 13.56 -2.30 -7.39
C ASN A 73 14.26 -1.31 -6.43
N ARG A 74 14.11 -1.46 -5.12
CA ARG A 74 14.80 -0.63 -4.13
C ARG A 74 16.21 -1.15 -3.92
N LYS A 75 17.17 -0.24 -4.04
CA LYS A 75 18.60 -0.55 -3.85
C LYS A 75 19.00 -0.58 -2.38
N LYS A 76 18.24 0.08 -1.51
CA LYS A 76 18.46 0.16 -0.06
C LYS A 76 17.18 0.63 0.62
N ILE A 77 17.03 0.29 1.89
CA ILE A 77 16.15 0.94 2.88
C ILE A 77 16.98 1.32 4.10
N ASP A 78 16.57 2.33 4.83
CA ASP A 78 17.28 2.74 6.06
C ASP A 78 17.11 1.67 7.14
N LYS A 79 18.07 1.57 8.09
CA LYS A 79 18.10 0.49 9.08
C LYS A 79 16.81 0.35 9.88
N ASN A 80 16.21 1.48 10.26
CA ASN A 80 14.97 1.53 11.06
C ASN A 80 13.70 1.63 10.20
N LYS A 81 13.77 1.31 8.90
CA LYS A 81 12.64 1.32 7.98
C LYS A 81 12.31 -0.07 7.46
N GLY A 82 11.06 -0.22 7.04
CA GLY A 82 10.55 -1.46 6.48
C GLY A 82 9.28 -1.25 5.68
N MET A 83 8.60 -2.36 5.39
CA MET A 83 7.27 -2.35 4.78
C MET A 83 6.36 -3.30 5.54
N LEU A 84 5.17 -2.81 5.89
CA LEU A 84 4.12 -3.55 6.54
C LEU A 84 3.02 -3.89 5.55
N PHE A 85 2.87 -5.17 5.26
CA PHE A 85 1.79 -5.71 4.44
C PHE A 85 0.60 -6.03 5.35
N VAL A 86 -0.57 -5.50 5.00
CA VAL A 86 -1.79 -5.66 5.78
C VAL A 86 -2.80 -6.51 5.02
N TYR A 87 -3.34 -7.50 5.72
CA TYR A 87 -4.41 -8.37 5.23
C TYR A 87 -5.62 -8.18 6.14
N HIS A 88 -6.70 -7.59 5.61
CA HIS A 88 -7.93 -7.31 6.37
C HIS A 88 -8.60 -8.57 6.95
N PHE A 89 -8.34 -9.72 6.36
CA PHE A 89 -8.78 -11.03 6.85
C PHE A 89 -7.58 -11.95 6.96
N PRO A 90 -7.53 -12.83 7.99
CA PRO A 90 -6.48 -13.83 8.11
C PRO A 90 -6.34 -14.66 6.82
N SER A 91 -5.15 -14.78 6.32
CA SER A 91 -4.83 -15.39 5.02
C SER A 91 -3.56 -16.24 5.10
N ALA A 92 -3.20 -16.85 3.98
CA ALA A 92 -1.95 -17.61 3.81
C ALA A 92 -1.08 -16.96 2.71
N PRO A 93 -0.55 -15.75 2.94
CA PRO A 93 0.22 -15.05 1.94
C PRO A 93 1.53 -15.77 1.62
N GLN A 94 1.94 -15.66 0.35
CA GLN A 94 3.21 -16.16 -0.12
C GLN A 94 4.07 -14.99 -0.58
N PHE A 95 5.30 -14.93 -0.08
CA PHE A 95 6.28 -13.90 -0.43
C PHE A 95 7.43 -14.49 -1.25
N TRP A 96 8.00 -13.68 -2.09
CA TRP A 96 9.18 -13.99 -2.90
C TRP A 96 10.04 -12.75 -3.05
N MET A 97 11.30 -12.91 -3.42
CA MET A 97 12.24 -11.80 -3.58
C MET A 97 12.47 -11.43 -5.07
N LYS A 98 11.49 -11.73 -5.95
CA LYS A 98 11.57 -11.33 -7.35
C LYS A 98 11.72 -9.82 -7.46
N ASN A 99 12.69 -9.36 -8.24
CA ASN A 99 13.03 -7.94 -8.41
C ASN A 99 13.38 -7.18 -7.11
N THR A 100 13.54 -7.85 -5.97
CA THR A 100 13.97 -7.24 -4.70
C THR A 100 15.49 -7.28 -4.64
N LEU A 101 16.13 -6.10 -4.63
CA LEU A 101 17.58 -5.94 -4.80
C LEU A 101 18.35 -5.98 -3.47
N ILE A 102 17.65 -6.12 -2.36
CA ILE A 102 18.20 -6.20 -0.99
C ILE A 102 17.73 -7.51 -0.33
N SER A 103 18.55 -8.09 0.54
CA SER A 103 18.12 -9.22 1.37
C SER A 103 17.29 -8.71 2.55
N LEU A 104 16.32 -9.49 2.99
CA LEU A 104 15.34 -9.07 3.99
C LEU A 104 15.17 -10.13 5.09
N ASP A 105 14.80 -9.67 6.28
CA ASP A 105 14.12 -10.48 7.27
C ASP A 105 12.62 -10.27 7.10
N ILE A 106 11.83 -11.36 7.14
CA ILE A 106 10.38 -11.33 6.91
C ILE A 106 9.67 -11.96 8.11
N LEU A 107 8.88 -11.13 8.82
CA LEU A 107 8.15 -11.52 10.03
C LEU A 107 6.65 -11.62 9.72
N PHE A 108 6.07 -12.78 9.95
CA PHE A 108 4.64 -13.03 9.78
C PHE A 108 3.94 -13.00 11.14
N SER A 109 2.83 -12.27 11.25
CA SER A 109 2.06 -12.20 12.50
C SER A 109 0.56 -12.39 12.30
N SER A 110 -0.10 -12.81 13.35
CA SER A 110 -1.55 -12.88 13.50
C SER A 110 -2.15 -11.48 13.74
N TYR A 111 -3.48 -11.40 13.74
CA TYR A 111 -4.20 -10.15 13.97
C TYR A 111 -3.89 -9.49 15.32
N ASP A 112 -3.62 -10.27 16.34
CA ASP A 112 -3.24 -9.80 17.68
C ASP A 112 -1.72 -9.49 17.80
N GLY A 113 -1.00 -9.45 16.68
CA GLY A 113 0.41 -9.10 16.61
C GLY A 113 1.38 -10.20 17.01
N ARG A 114 0.90 -11.40 17.38
CA ARG A 114 1.82 -12.50 17.71
C ARG A 114 2.59 -12.95 16.49
N ILE A 115 3.89 -13.09 16.63
CA ILE A 115 4.74 -13.60 15.55
C ILE A 115 4.45 -15.09 15.37
N ILE A 116 4.00 -15.45 14.16
CA ILE A 116 3.71 -16.82 13.74
C ILE A 116 4.99 -17.48 13.21
N LYS A 117 5.75 -16.73 12.40
CA LYS A 117 6.96 -17.23 11.75
C LYS A 117 7.89 -16.10 11.34
N ILE A 118 9.19 -16.39 11.39
CA ILE A 118 10.26 -15.50 10.93
C ILE A 118 11.05 -16.25 9.86
N PHE A 119 11.38 -15.54 8.80
CA PHE A 119 12.38 -15.94 7.80
C PHE A 119 13.50 -14.91 7.82
N GLU A 120 14.65 -15.35 8.28
CA GLU A 120 15.85 -14.53 8.37
C GLU A 120 16.68 -14.62 7.10
N ASN A 121 17.34 -13.53 6.77
CA ASN A 121 18.33 -13.46 5.69
C ASN A 121 17.81 -14.02 4.37
N VAL A 122 16.54 -13.73 4.01
CA VAL A 122 15.97 -14.16 2.73
C VAL A 122 16.75 -13.52 1.60
N PRO A 123 17.39 -14.32 0.73
CA PRO A 123 18.31 -13.77 -0.27
C PRO A 123 17.57 -12.94 -1.32
N LYS A 124 18.13 -11.78 -1.67
CA LYS A 124 17.65 -10.96 -2.80
C LYS A 124 17.51 -11.78 -4.07
N LEU A 125 16.56 -11.38 -4.94
CA LEU A 125 16.34 -11.94 -6.29
C LEU A 125 15.94 -13.43 -6.32
N THR A 126 15.69 -14.07 -5.17
CA THR A 126 15.20 -15.46 -5.17
C THR A 126 13.70 -15.50 -5.47
N GLU A 127 13.30 -16.49 -6.28
CA GLU A 127 11.89 -16.77 -6.55
C GLU A 127 11.33 -17.90 -5.65
N LYS A 128 12.16 -18.41 -4.72
CA LYS A 128 11.68 -19.36 -3.72
C LYS A 128 10.69 -18.66 -2.80
N LYS A 129 9.48 -19.20 -2.75
CA LYS A 129 8.41 -18.64 -1.92
C LYS A 129 8.60 -19.00 -0.45
N VAL A 130 8.27 -18.05 0.41
CA VAL A 130 8.18 -18.22 1.85
C VAL A 130 6.74 -17.92 2.31
N THR A 131 6.26 -18.65 3.30
CA THR A 131 4.92 -18.50 3.88
C THR A 131 4.89 -19.03 5.30
N ALA A 132 4.05 -18.43 6.14
CA ALA A 132 3.75 -18.94 7.46
C ALA A 132 2.51 -19.88 7.50
N GLY A 133 1.85 -20.10 6.34
CA GLY A 133 0.57 -20.80 6.28
C GLY A 133 -0.58 -19.85 6.61
N ASP A 134 -1.64 -20.43 7.18
CA ASP A 134 -2.88 -19.71 7.47
C ASP A 134 -2.76 -18.79 8.72
N GLY A 135 -3.73 -17.88 8.87
CA GLY A 135 -3.86 -17.06 10.07
C GLY A 135 -3.03 -15.78 10.08
N VAL A 136 -2.36 -15.45 8.98
CA VAL A 136 -1.55 -14.25 8.86
C VAL A 136 -2.45 -13.02 8.58
N SER A 137 -2.25 -11.97 9.38
CA SER A 137 -2.89 -10.66 9.16
C SER A 137 -1.87 -9.57 8.83
N PHE A 138 -0.63 -9.70 9.31
CA PHE A 138 0.43 -8.74 9.03
C PHE A 138 1.71 -9.44 8.63
N VAL A 139 2.46 -8.83 7.69
CA VAL A 139 3.81 -9.25 7.36
C VAL A 139 4.71 -8.02 7.36
N LEU A 140 5.81 -8.07 8.10
CA LEU A 140 6.79 -6.99 8.17
C LEU A 140 8.07 -7.43 7.46
N GLU A 141 8.47 -6.66 6.44
CA GLU A 141 9.76 -6.77 5.77
C GLU A 141 10.71 -5.71 6.30
N ILE A 142 11.88 -6.14 6.77
CA ILE A 142 12.95 -5.28 7.30
C ILE A 142 14.31 -5.67 6.71
N ASN A 143 15.33 -4.85 6.91
CA ASN A 143 16.69 -5.21 6.49
C ASN A 143 17.11 -6.55 7.10
N SER A 144 17.77 -7.36 6.28
CA SER A 144 18.37 -8.62 6.71
C SER A 144 19.39 -8.41 7.84
N GLY A 145 19.34 -9.27 8.83
CA GLY A 145 20.22 -9.27 10.01
C GLY A 145 19.67 -8.49 11.22
N LEU A 146 18.52 -7.80 11.09
CA LEU A 146 17.92 -7.11 12.23
C LEU A 146 17.29 -8.08 13.23
N VAL A 147 16.75 -9.20 12.76
CA VAL A 147 16.21 -10.24 13.63
C VAL A 147 17.33 -10.81 14.53
N GLU A 148 18.49 -11.10 13.97
CA GLU A 148 19.68 -11.57 14.71
C GLU A 148 20.22 -10.49 15.65
N GLU A 149 20.36 -9.24 15.18
CA GLU A 149 20.90 -8.12 15.95
C GLU A 149 20.10 -7.82 17.23
N PHE A 150 18.78 -7.90 17.14
CA PHE A 150 17.88 -7.61 18.25
C PHE A 150 17.34 -8.87 18.95
N GLU A 151 17.81 -10.05 18.55
CA GLU A 151 17.37 -11.35 19.11
C GLU A 151 15.85 -11.56 19.05
N ILE A 152 15.23 -11.09 17.94
CA ILE A 152 13.78 -11.17 17.74
C ILE A 152 13.37 -12.61 17.47
N ASP A 153 12.46 -13.14 18.28
CA ASP A 153 11.93 -14.50 18.12
C ASP A 153 10.38 -14.53 18.16
N ALA A 154 9.81 -15.72 18.15
CA ALA A 154 8.36 -15.92 18.18
C ALA A 154 7.70 -15.53 19.52
N SER A 155 8.45 -15.20 20.55
CA SER A 155 7.92 -14.65 21.81
C SER A 155 7.59 -13.16 21.72
N TRP A 156 8.09 -12.46 20.70
CA TRP A 156 7.85 -11.04 20.50
C TRP A 156 6.44 -10.77 19.97
N ILE A 157 5.97 -9.56 20.18
CA ILE A 157 4.70 -9.04 19.66
C ILE A 157 4.97 -7.86 18.76
N MET A 158 4.26 -7.82 17.65
CA MET A 158 4.20 -6.70 16.72
C MET A 158 3.02 -5.79 17.09
N ASN A 159 3.29 -4.59 17.57
CA ASN A 159 2.31 -3.58 17.94
C ASN A 159 2.34 -2.41 16.95
N PHE A 160 1.22 -1.72 16.80
CA PHE A 160 1.07 -0.59 15.89
C PHE A 160 0.57 0.61 16.69
N THR A 161 1.33 1.72 16.71
CA THR A 161 0.98 2.88 17.53
C THR A 161 -0.08 3.76 16.87
N ASP A 162 -0.11 3.83 15.53
CA ASP A 162 -0.92 4.81 14.81
C ASP A 162 -1.79 4.21 13.70
N PHE A 163 -1.83 2.88 13.57
CA PHE A 163 -2.43 2.21 12.41
C PHE A 163 -3.95 2.38 12.33
N PHE A 164 -4.65 2.48 13.46
CA PHE A 164 -6.11 2.56 13.52
C PHE A 164 -6.64 3.99 13.60
N GLU A 165 -5.78 5.01 13.82
CA GLU A 165 -6.18 6.41 13.92
C GLU A 165 -6.10 7.19 12.61
N THR A 166 -5.37 6.70 11.64
CA THR A 166 -5.27 7.35 10.33
C THR A 166 -6.33 6.83 9.37
N THR A 167 -7.51 7.45 9.40
CA THR A 167 -8.26 7.59 8.14
C THR A 167 -7.29 8.15 7.12
N LYS A 168 -7.06 7.42 6.00
CA LYS A 168 -6.21 7.91 4.89
C LYS A 168 -6.53 9.40 4.68
N PRO A 169 -5.58 10.32 4.80
CA PRO A 169 -5.85 11.68 4.37
C PRO A 169 -6.26 11.57 2.90
N PHE A 170 -7.32 12.23 2.53
CA PHE A 170 -7.72 12.34 1.13
C PHE A 170 -6.53 12.96 0.39
N CYS A 171 -5.81 12.14 -0.34
CA CYS A 171 -4.83 12.61 -1.28
C CYS A 171 -5.53 13.00 -2.58
#